data_b16999908273972bd9388dc7cb1300f6
#
_entry.id   b16999908273972bd9388dc7cb1300f6
#
_cell.length_a   1.000
_cell.length_b   1.000
_cell.length_c   1.000
_cell.angle_alpha   90.00
_cell.angle_beta   90.00
_cell.angle_gamma   90.00
#
_symmetry.space_group_name_H-M   'P 1'
#
loop_
_entity.id
_entity.type
_entity.pdbx_description
1 polymer ?
#
loop_
_entity_poly.entity_id
_entity_poly.type
_entity_poly.pdbx_seq_one_letter_code
_entity_poly.pdbx_strand_id
1 'polypeptide(L)'
;TFNDKVVIAGFVEQHVHPVLAALTMNTKVISIEDWDAIDGFSPAVRDEKTYKEKLRATIAGHKDKSKTFLSWGYHHYFHGEMSRALLDKLAPDTPVIIWHRSCHEFYLNTAALKKTGIDKAFIETLPQSAQEQSNFQKGHFYEQGALAILGKLGPQFATPESFRKGLEFTETYYHRSGITLACEPGGFFSKPMQDAINAVYSDTRTPFNHCFMADGKTFAARNPNDPAALIRDTQQVLSWGQGRTWYLPKQVKLLTDGAIYSQLMMMKDGYTDGHHGAWIMDPPVFGYAFQSYWDA
;
A
#
# COMPACT_ATOMS: atom_id res chain seq x y z
N THR A 1 -28.92 30.15 4.73
CA THR A 1 -29.72 30.02 3.49
C THR A 1 -28.82 29.63 2.35
N PHE A 2 -29.31 28.77 1.44
CA PHE A 2 -28.55 28.26 0.28
C PHE A 2 -29.03 28.90 -1.03
N ASN A 3 -29.58 30.13 -0.97
CA ASN A 3 -30.21 30.78 -2.10
C ASN A 3 -29.26 31.04 -3.29
N ASP A 4 -27.94 31.10 -3.01
CA ASP A 4 -26.87 31.35 -3.99
C ASP A 4 -26.03 30.08 -4.22
N LYS A 5 -26.51 28.93 -3.79
CA LYS A 5 -25.77 27.64 -3.85
C LYS A 5 -26.57 26.61 -4.63
N VAL A 6 -25.84 25.71 -5.28
CA VAL A 6 -26.40 24.48 -5.83
C VAL A 6 -26.13 23.36 -4.84
N VAL A 7 -27.20 22.69 -4.40
CA VAL A 7 -27.09 21.52 -3.51
C VAL A 7 -27.06 20.26 -4.37
N ILE A 8 -26.03 19.46 -4.20
CA ILE A 8 -25.87 18.17 -4.88
C ILE A 8 -25.74 17.05 -3.85
N ALA A 9 -25.91 15.80 -4.29
CA ALA A 9 -25.58 14.63 -3.48
C ALA A 9 -24.07 14.62 -3.16
N GLY A 10 -23.70 14.05 -2.01
CA GLY A 10 -22.29 13.81 -1.69
C GLY A 10 -21.66 12.82 -2.66
N PHE A 11 -20.35 12.93 -2.86
CA PHE A 11 -19.63 12.06 -3.78
C PHE A 11 -19.49 10.63 -3.25
N VAL A 12 -19.42 9.69 -4.19
CA VAL A 12 -19.11 8.28 -3.94
C VAL A 12 -17.72 8.00 -4.49
N GLU A 13 -16.80 7.67 -3.59
CA GLU A 13 -15.46 7.21 -3.97
C GLU A 13 -15.45 5.67 -4.03
N GLN A 14 -15.36 5.13 -5.22
CA GLN A 14 -15.50 3.69 -5.44
C GLN A 14 -14.21 2.90 -5.27
N HIS A 15 -13.05 3.55 -5.24
CA HIS A 15 -11.76 2.88 -5.22
C HIS A 15 -10.71 3.68 -4.45
N VAL A 16 -10.66 3.49 -3.15
CA VAL A 16 -9.70 4.15 -2.27
C VAL A 16 -9.13 3.18 -1.25
N HIS A 17 -7.90 3.41 -0.81
CA HIS A 17 -7.18 2.55 0.12
C HIS A 17 -6.84 3.32 1.41
N PRO A 18 -7.77 3.40 2.39
CA PRO A 18 -7.56 4.17 3.62
C PRO A 18 -6.40 3.67 4.46
N VAL A 19 -6.14 2.37 4.46
CA VAL A 19 -4.97 1.79 5.16
C VAL A 19 -3.68 2.28 4.54
N LEU A 20 -3.56 2.22 3.21
CA LEU A 20 -2.37 2.72 2.52
C LEU A 20 -2.21 4.23 2.73
N ALA A 21 -3.31 5.00 2.64
CA ALA A 21 -3.30 6.43 2.91
C ALA A 21 -2.85 6.72 4.35
N ALA A 22 -3.39 6.01 5.35
CA ALA A 22 -3.00 6.17 6.74
C ALA A 22 -1.52 5.86 6.98
N LEU A 23 -0.97 4.88 6.29
CA LEU A 23 0.45 4.53 6.39
C LEU A 23 1.35 5.52 5.65
N THR A 24 1.02 5.85 4.40
CA THR A 24 1.86 6.73 3.56
C THR A 24 1.90 8.16 4.09
N MET A 25 0.78 8.70 4.57
CA MET A 25 0.71 10.05 5.13
C MET A 25 1.44 10.20 6.47
N ASN A 26 1.78 9.09 7.14
CA ASN A 26 2.67 9.09 8.31
C ASN A 26 4.16 9.05 7.94
N THR A 27 4.51 8.97 6.66
CA THR A 27 5.91 8.97 6.20
C THR A 27 6.39 10.37 5.83
N LYS A 28 7.67 10.50 5.49
CA LYS A 28 8.17 11.69 4.81
C LYS A 28 7.75 11.64 3.33
N VAL A 29 6.77 12.44 2.96
CA VAL A 29 6.27 12.48 1.58
C VAL A 29 7.22 13.28 0.69
N ILE A 30 7.78 12.63 -0.35
CA ILE A 30 8.56 13.28 -1.41
C ILE A 30 8.03 12.70 -2.72
N SER A 31 7.08 13.38 -3.34
CA SER A 31 6.31 12.88 -4.48
C SER A 31 6.34 13.84 -5.67
N ILE A 32 5.88 13.36 -6.81
CA ILE A 32 5.73 14.18 -8.03
C ILE A 32 4.50 15.10 -7.99
N GLU A 33 3.64 14.94 -6.99
CA GLU A 33 2.47 15.79 -6.72
C GLU A 33 2.63 16.55 -5.40
N ASP A 34 1.86 17.62 -5.27
CA ASP A 34 1.65 18.31 -4.00
C ASP A 34 0.80 17.46 -3.06
N TRP A 35 1.22 17.36 -1.81
CA TRP A 35 0.50 16.62 -0.78
C TRP A 35 0.38 17.39 0.53
N ASP A 36 -0.82 17.44 1.09
CA ASP A 36 -0.98 17.69 2.51
C ASP A 36 -0.71 16.36 3.23
N ALA A 37 0.33 16.29 4.03
CA ALA A 37 0.66 15.15 4.86
C ALA A 37 0.51 15.50 6.34
N ILE A 38 0.56 14.50 7.22
CA ILE A 38 0.44 14.73 8.68
C ILE A 38 1.50 15.71 9.20
N ASP A 39 2.68 15.70 8.60
CA ASP A 39 3.79 16.61 8.96
C ASP A 39 3.68 18.01 8.29
N GLY A 40 2.62 18.25 7.51
CA GLY A 40 2.41 19.49 6.76
C GLY A 40 2.48 19.31 5.26
N PHE A 41 2.43 20.43 4.55
CA PHE A 41 2.44 20.47 3.09
C PHE A 41 3.80 20.03 2.51
N SER A 42 3.77 19.09 1.58
CA SER A 42 4.93 18.65 0.79
C SER A 42 4.75 19.04 -0.67
N PRO A 43 5.52 20.03 -1.18
CA PRO A 43 5.45 20.42 -2.57
C PRO A 43 6.00 19.32 -3.50
N ALA A 44 5.44 19.27 -4.71
CA ALA A 44 5.85 18.36 -5.77
C ALA A 44 7.34 18.47 -6.10
N VAL A 45 7.95 17.32 -6.34
CA VAL A 45 9.34 17.19 -6.82
C VAL A 45 9.33 16.36 -8.09
N ARG A 46 9.73 16.94 -9.22
CA ARG A 46 9.57 16.32 -10.55
C ARG A 46 10.88 16.13 -11.31
N ASP A 47 12.00 16.17 -10.62
CA ASP A 47 13.31 15.90 -11.22
C ASP A 47 14.26 15.21 -10.24
N GLU A 48 15.23 14.51 -10.80
CA GLU A 48 16.18 13.67 -10.07
C GLU A 48 17.05 14.46 -9.10
N LYS A 49 17.54 15.64 -9.53
CA LYS A 49 18.46 16.45 -8.71
C LYS A 49 17.76 16.95 -7.45
N THR A 50 16.61 17.60 -7.63
CA THR A 50 15.81 18.13 -6.51
C THR A 50 15.36 17.02 -5.57
N TYR A 51 14.97 15.85 -6.12
CA TYR A 51 14.60 14.71 -5.30
C TYR A 51 15.75 14.24 -4.42
N LYS A 52 16.95 14.03 -4.99
CA LYS A 52 18.12 13.57 -4.26
C LYS A 52 18.57 14.59 -3.20
N GLU A 53 18.49 15.87 -3.50
CA GLU A 53 18.80 16.96 -2.54
C GLU A 53 17.80 16.95 -1.38
N LYS A 54 16.49 16.89 -1.67
CA LYS A 54 15.42 16.84 -0.66
C LYS A 54 15.50 15.56 0.19
N LEU A 55 15.72 14.41 -0.43
CA LEU A 55 15.90 13.14 0.29
C LEU A 55 17.09 13.21 1.25
N ARG A 56 18.26 13.70 0.79
CA ARG A 56 19.45 13.88 1.62
C ARG A 56 19.18 14.80 2.80
N ALA A 57 18.57 15.97 2.57
CA ALA A 57 18.25 16.93 3.61
C ALA A 57 17.27 16.35 4.64
N THR A 58 16.26 15.61 4.17
CA THR A 58 15.24 14.99 5.04
C THR A 58 15.84 13.87 5.90
N ILE A 59 16.70 13.02 5.32
CA ILE A 59 17.45 11.99 6.06
C ILE A 59 18.40 12.63 7.09
N ALA A 60 19.09 13.69 6.72
CA ALA A 60 19.99 14.42 7.64
C ALA A 60 19.20 15.00 8.83
N GLY A 61 17.99 15.49 8.59
CA GLY A 61 17.08 16.00 9.62
C GLY A 61 16.42 14.91 10.50
N HIS A 62 16.57 13.63 10.17
CA HIS A 62 16.01 12.54 10.97
C HIS A 62 16.78 12.39 12.28
N LYS A 63 16.13 12.81 13.41
CA LYS A 63 16.81 12.97 14.70
C LYS A 63 17.28 11.66 15.32
N ASP A 64 16.42 10.66 15.35
CA ASP A 64 16.70 9.37 15.98
C ASP A 64 17.19 8.36 14.93
N LYS A 65 18.50 8.25 14.79
CA LYS A 65 19.13 7.35 13.80
C LYS A 65 18.90 5.85 14.06
N SER A 66 18.41 5.48 15.24
CA SER A 66 18.02 4.10 15.56
C SER A 66 16.66 3.75 15.01
N LYS A 67 15.80 4.74 14.76
CA LYS A 67 14.49 4.55 14.15
C LYS A 67 14.61 4.52 12.63
N THR A 68 13.69 3.79 12.00
CA THR A 68 13.63 3.70 10.55
C THR A 68 13.18 5.04 9.95
N PHE A 69 13.99 5.58 9.03
CA PHE A 69 13.55 6.65 8.15
C PHE A 69 12.68 6.03 7.05
N LEU A 70 11.46 6.50 6.93
CA LEU A 70 10.51 6.03 5.95
C LEU A 70 10.03 7.20 5.09
N SER A 71 10.15 7.05 3.76
CA SER A 71 9.66 8.04 2.80
C SER A 71 8.79 7.36 1.75
N TRP A 72 7.67 8.01 1.37
CA TRP A 72 6.80 7.59 0.30
C TRP A 72 6.76 8.63 -0.82
N GLY A 73 6.48 8.17 -2.05
CA GLY A 73 6.26 9.03 -3.21
C GLY A 73 7.37 8.98 -4.26
N TYR A 74 8.44 8.21 -4.05
CA TYR A 74 9.47 8.00 -5.05
C TYR A 74 8.89 7.43 -6.35
N HIS A 75 9.38 7.97 -7.49
CA HIS A 75 9.00 7.50 -8.81
C HIS A 75 10.24 7.53 -9.74
N HIS A 76 10.64 6.38 -10.24
CA HIS A 76 11.91 6.21 -10.96
C HIS A 76 12.06 7.08 -12.21
N TYR A 77 10.99 7.32 -12.97
CA TYR A 77 11.03 8.18 -14.17
C TYR A 77 11.39 9.64 -13.88
N PHE A 78 10.94 10.15 -12.75
CA PHE A 78 11.15 11.55 -12.37
C PHE A 78 12.35 11.70 -11.46
N HIS A 79 12.57 10.73 -10.57
CA HIS A 79 13.53 10.84 -9.47
C HIS A 79 14.85 10.08 -9.75
N GLY A 80 14.98 9.47 -10.95
CA GLY A 80 16.14 8.69 -11.35
C GLY A 80 16.24 7.35 -10.61
N GLU A 81 17.34 6.64 -10.82
CA GLU A 81 17.54 5.32 -10.22
C GLU A 81 17.70 5.38 -8.70
N MET A 82 17.10 4.38 -8.02
CA MET A 82 17.23 4.12 -6.59
C MET A 82 17.94 2.79 -6.37
N SER A 83 18.78 2.73 -5.35
CA SER A 83 19.46 1.48 -4.99
C SER A 83 19.91 1.49 -3.54
N ARG A 84 20.13 0.28 -3.00
CA ARG A 84 20.76 0.06 -1.69
C ARG A 84 22.09 0.84 -1.55
N ALA A 85 22.94 0.78 -2.59
CA ALA A 85 24.23 1.45 -2.57
C ALA A 85 24.09 2.98 -2.46
N LEU A 86 23.12 3.58 -3.14
CA LEU A 86 22.82 5.01 -3.00
C LEU A 86 22.34 5.33 -1.59
N LEU A 87 21.43 4.54 -1.05
CA LEU A 87 20.87 4.75 0.29
C LEU A 87 21.90 4.50 1.39
N ASP A 88 22.80 3.52 1.23
CA ASP A 88 23.92 3.28 2.14
C ASP A 88 24.88 4.47 2.16
N LYS A 89 25.16 5.10 1.01
CA LYS A 89 25.98 6.31 0.92
C LYS A 89 25.32 7.51 1.62
N LEU A 90 24.00 7.62 1.56
CA LEU A 90 23.26 8.71 2.19
C LEU A 90 23.11 8.52 3.70
N ALA A 91 22.97 7.28 4.15
CA ALA A 91 22.66 6.93 5.54
C ALA A 91 23.21 5.53 5.89
N PRO A 92 24.52 5.39 6.15
CA PRO A 92 25.14 4.08 6.39
C PRO A 92 24.59 3.38 7.64
N ASP A 93 24.30 4.15 8.70
CA ASP A 93 23.90 3.62 10.01
C ASP A 93 22.41 3.79 10.33
N THR A 94 21.68 4.56 9.52
CA THR A 94 20.24 4.79 9.71
C THR A 94 19.45 3.82 8.82
N PRO A 95 18.52 3.02 9.36
CA PRO A 95 17.65 2.21 8.53
C PRO A 95 16.76 3.11 7.64
N VAL A 96 16.85 2.92 6.32
CA VAL A 96 16.10 3.72 5.33
C VAL A 96 15.25 2.80 4.48
N ILE A 97 13.96 3.11 4.40
CA ILE A 97 12.99 2.48 3.52
C ILE A 97 12.38 3.57 2.63
N ILE A 98 12.52 3.41 1.32
CA ILE A 98 11.87 4.23 0.32
C ILE A 98 10.72 3.43 -0.27
N TRP A 99 9.51 3.96 -0.15
CA TRP A 99 8.31 3.36 -0.68
C TRP A 99 7.93 4.06 -1.99
N HIS A 100 7.83 3.28 -3.05
CA HIS A 100 7.48 3.80 -4.37
C HIS A 100 6.07 4.39 -4.40
N ARG A 101 5.87 5.37 -5.28
CA ARG A 101 4.59 6.08 -5.46
C ARG A 101 3.40 5.14 -5.75
N SER A 102 3.67 4.04 -6.46
CA SER A 102 2.66 3.02 -6.76
C SER A 102 2.16 2.23 -5.54
N CYS A 103 2.86 2.29 -4.42
CA CYS A 103 2.70 1.41 -3.26
C CYS A 103 3.08 -0.06 -3.50
N HIS A 104 3.60 -0.42 -4.66
CA HIS A 104 3.94 -1.79 -5.06
C HIS A 104 5.43 -2.13 -4.93
N GLU A 105 6.28 -1.16 -4.54
CA GLU A 105 7.72 -1.35 -4.50
C GLU A 105 8.36 -0.70 -3.28
N PHE A 106 9.43 -1.35 -2.78
CA PHE A 106 10.27 -0.85 -1.70
C PHE A 106 11.74 -0.90 -2.06
N TYR A 107 12.48 0.12 -1.62
CA TYR A 107 13.93 0.13 -1.64
C TYR A 107 14.47 0.26 -0.22
N LEU A 108 15.34 -0.66 0.17
CA LEU A 108 15.90 -0.75 1.50
C LEU A 108 17.42 -0.61 1.46
N ASN A 109 17.99 0.16 2.40
CA ASN A 109 19.43 0.18 2.61
C ASN A 109 19.89 -1.00 3.47
N THR A 110 21.19 -1.18 3.63
CA THR A 110 21.79 -2.26 4.42
C THR A 110 21.32 -2.25 5.87
N ALA A 111 21.21 -1.09 6.49
CA ALA A 111 20.75 -0.96 7.87
C ALA A 111 19.27 -1.37 8.02
N ALA A 112 18.41 -1.03 7.05
CA ALA A 112 17.01 -1.44 7.06
C ALA A 112 16.85 -2.95 6.84
N LEU A 113 17.57 -3.53 5.89
CA LEU A 113 17.58 -4.99 5.65
C LEU A 113 17.98 -5.74 6.92
N LYS A 114 19.07 -5.31 7.58
CA LYS A 114 19.53 -5.89 8.85
C LYS A 114 18.47 -5.76 9.95
N LYS A 115 17.90 -4.57 10.12
CA LYS A 115 16.90 -4.27 11.16
C LYS A 115 15.62 -5.11 11.00
N THR A 116 15.20 -5.33 9.76
CA THR A 116 13.96 -6.08 9.44
C THR A 116 14.19 -7.59 9.34
N GLY A 117 15.44 -8.05 9.40
CA GLY A 117 15.78 -9.46 9.25
C GLY A 117 15.46 -9.97 7.83
N ILE A 118 15.62 -9.12 6.82
CA ILE A 118 15.51 -9.50 5.41
C ILE A 118 16.92 -9.75 4.90
N ASP A 119 17.28 -11.01 4.74
CA ASP A 119 18.55 -11.48 4.21
C ASP A 119 18.35 -12.46 3.04
N LYS A 120 19.42 -12.95 2.47
CA LYS A 120 19.34 -13.91 1.38
C LYS A 120 18.64 -15.21 1.79
N ALA A 121 18.93 -15.71 2.99
CA ALA A 121 18.33 -16.94 3.49
C ALA A 121 16.81 -16.80 3.63
N PHE A 122 16.33 -15.65 4.13
CA PHE A 122 14.90 -15.37 4.16
C PHE A 122 14.29 -15.33 2.74
N ILE A 123 14.94 -14.67 1.78
CA ILE A 123 14.43 -14.59 0.40
C ILE A 123 14.34 -15.99 -0.24
N GLU A 124 15.31 -16.86 0.00
CA GLU A 124 15.33 -18.23 -0.50
C GLU A 124 14.18 -19.09 0.06
N THR A 125 13.54 -18.69 1.17
CA THR A 125 12.33 -19.36 1.70
C THR A 125 11.03 -18.92 1.04
N LEU A 126 11.05 -17.85 0.24
CA LEU A 126 9.85 -17.30 -0.39
C LEU A 126 9.42 -18.16 -1.60
N PRO A 127 8.15 -18.04 -2.05
CA PRO A 127 7.73 -18.58 -3.33
C PRO A 127 8.61 -18.07 -4.49
N GLN A 128 8.77 -18.85 -5.54
CA GLN A 128 9.64 -18.52 -6.66
C GLN A 128 9.34 -17.13 -7.27
N SER A 129 8.07 -16.79 -7.49
CA SER A 129 7.66 -15.47 -8.00
C SER A 129 8.11 -14.32 -7.11
N ALA A 130 8.06 -14.49 -5.79
CA ALA A 130 8.54 -13.49 -4.85
C ALA A 130 10.07 -13.39 -4.83
N GLN A 131 10.79 -14.52 -5.01
CA GLN A 131 12.24 -14.50 -5.15
C GLN A 131 12.68 -13.75 -6.41
N GLU A 132 12.05 -14.02 -7.55
CA GLU A 132 12.34 -13.36 -8.84
C GLU A 132 12.06 -11.85 -8.78
N GLN A 133 11.10 -11.42 -7.96
CA GLN A 133 10.71 -10.03 -7.76
C GLN A 133 11.39 -9.39 -6.52
N SER A 134 12.50 -9.97 -6.08
CA SER A 134 13.31 -9.50 -4.96
C SER A 134 14.77 -9.37 -5.36
N ASN A 135 15.23 -8.15 -5.61
CA ASN A 135 16.64 -7.88 -5.89
C ASN A 135 17.36 -7.47 -4.60
N PHE A 136 17.84 -8.44 -3.84
CA PHE A 136 18.56 -8.20 -2.58
C PHE A 136 19.81 -7.32 -2.75
N GLN A 137 20.53 -7.43 -3.86
CA GLN A 137 21.73 -6.64 -4.12
C GLN A 137 21.40 -5.16 -4.30
N LYS A 138 20.34 -4.85 -5.03
CA LYS A 138 19.82 -3.48 -5.20
C LYS A 138 18.97 -3.02 -4.00
N GLY A 139 18.61 -3.92 -3.08
CA GLY A 139 17.66 -3.64 -2.00
C GLY A 139 16.26 -3.34 -2.51
N HIS A 140 15.90 -3.81 -3.69
CA HIS A 140 14.65 -3.54 -4.40
C HIS A 140 13.72 -4.75 -4.35
N PHE A 141 12.50 -4.52 -3.89
CA PHE A 141 11.44 -5.52 -3.78
C PHE A 141 10.19 -4.96 -4.43
N TYR A 142 9.59 -5.70 -5.34
CA TYR A 142 8.41 -5.25 -6.08
C TYR A 142 7.38 -6.37 -6.21
N GLU A 143 6.14 -6.02 -6.42
CA GLU A 143 4.96 -6.91 -6.52
C GLU A 143 4.97 -8.03 -5.49
N GLN A 144 5.14 -9.31 -5.88
CA GLN A 144 5.16 -10.46 -4.97
C GLN A 144 6.32 -10.36 -3.97
N GLY A 145 7.48 -9.85 -4.40
CA GLY A 145 8.61 -9.59 -3.51
C GLY A 145 8.27 -8.54 -2.44
N ALA A 146 7.60 -7.45 -2.83
CA ALA A 146 7.14 -6.42 -1.90
C ALA A 146 6.09 -6.97 -0.93
N LEU A 147 5.11 -7.73 -1.43
CA LEU A 147 4.08 -8.37 -0.62
C LEU A 147 4.67 -9.34 0.41
N ALA A 148 5.65 -10.15 0.01
CA ALA A 148 6.29 -11.15 0.86
C ALA A 148 7.05 -10.52 2.05
N ILE A 149 7.60 -9.31 1.88
CA ILE A 149 8.32 -8.62 2.95
C ILE A 149 7.44 -7.73 3.83
N LEU A 150 6.16 -7.49 3.48
CA LEU A 150 5.27 -6.60 4.25
C LEU A 150 5.17 -6.98 5.73
N GLY A 151 5.13 -8.27 6.05
CA GLY A 151 5.12 -8.73 7.44
C GLY A 151 6.37 -8.31 8.24
N LYS A 152 7.52 -8.23 7.59
CA LYS A 152 8.79 -7.74 8.16
C LYS A 152 8.83 -6.21 8.27
N LEU A 153 8.20 -5.52 7.32
CA LEU A 153 8.17 -4.06 7.26
C LEU A 153 7.10 -3.46 8.17
N GLY A 154 5.99 -4.17 8.42
CA GLY A 154 4.84 -3.67 9.17
C GLY A 154 5.19 -2.92 10.46
N PRO A 155 6.04 -3.46 11.34
CA PRO A 155 6.49 -2.78 12.56
C PRO A 155 7.25 -1.47 12.33
N GLN A 156 7.71 -1.20 11.10
CA GLN A 156 8.43 0.03 10.75
C GLN A 156 7.49 1.12 10.25
N PHE A 157 6.29 0.77 9.75
CA PHE A 157 5.39 1.71 9.11
C PHE A 157 4.63 2.57 10.10
N ALA A 158 4.07 1.97 11.14
CA ALA A 158 3.26 2.69 12.10
C ALA A 158 3.18 1.99 13.45
N THR A 159 3.09 2.78 14.50
CA THR A 159 2.56 2.34 15.79
C THR A 159 1.03 2.37 15.74
N PRO A 160 0.31 1.70 16.66
CA PRO A 160 -1.15 1.82 16.74
C PRO A 160 -1.63 3.27 16.82
N GLU A 161 -0.91 4.12 17.55
CA GLU A 161 -1.22 5.54 17.67
C GLU A 161 -1.05 6.30 16.35
N SER A 162 0.09 6.13 15.67
CA SER A 162 0.33 6.81 14.40
C SER A 162 -0.59 6.30 13.29
N PHE A 163 -0.94 5.01 13.29
CA PHE A 163 -1.93 4.45 12.36
C PHE A 163 -3.31 5.09 12.58
N ARG A 164 -3.76 5.21 13.84
CA ARG A 164 -5.00 5.90 14.16
C ARG A 164 -5.00 7.36 13.68
N LYS A 165 -3.93 8.11 13.94
CA LYS A 165 -3.77 9.47 13.40
C LYS A 165 -3.84 9.52 11.89
N GLY A 166 -3.27 8.53 11.20
CA GLY A 166 -3.36 8.41 9.74
C GLY A 166 -4.79 8.21 9.26
N LEU A 167 -5.57 7.37 9.94
CA LEU A 167 -6.99 7.17 9.63
C LEU A 167 -7.82 8.44 9.87
N GLU A 168 -7.62 9.13 11.00
CA GLU A 168 -8.27 10.41 11.30
C GLU A 168 -7.91 11.49 10.26
N PHE A 169 -6.67 11.48 9.78
CA PHE A 169 -6.23 12.38 8.72
C PHE A 169 -6.90 12.05 7.38
N THR A 170 -7.01 10.77 7.03
CA THR A 170 -7.73 10.30 5.84
C THR A 170 -9.22 10.66 5.90
N GLU A 171 -9.85 10.56 7.08
CA GLU A 171 -11.21 11.04 7.31
C GLU A 171 -11.36 12.53 6.92
N THR A 172 -10.41 13.35 7.33
CA THR A 172 -10.39 14.79 6.96
C THR A 172 -10.31 14.99 5.45
N TYR A 173 -9.53 14.17 4.72
CA TYR A 173 -9.47 14.20 3.26
C TYR A 173 -10.82 13.88 2.63
N TYR A 174 -11.48 12.82 3.07
CA TYR A 174 -12.80 12.45 2.55
C TYR A 174 -13.83 13.55 2.77
N HIS A 175 -13.88 14.06 4.00
CA HIS A 175 -14.84 15.11 4.36
C HIS A 175 -14.65 16.38 3.52
N ARG A 176 -13.44 16.91 3.43
CA ARG A 176 -13.18 18.14 2.67
C ARG A 176 -13.37 17.97 1.16
N SER A 177 -13.28 16.75 0.66
CA SER A 177 -13.55 16.41 -0.74
C SER A 177 -15.04 16.16 -1.04
N GLY A 178 -15.93 16.27 -0.04
CA GLY A 178 -17.36 16.04 -0.20
C GLY A 178 -17.74 14.56 -0.38
N ILE A 179 -16.87 13.63 -0.03
CA ILE A 179 -17.12 12.18 -0.10
C ILE A 179 -18.03 11.80 1.07
N THR A 180 -19.16 11.16 0.77
CA THR A 180 -20.14 10.66 1.76
C THR A 180 -20.21 9.14 1.80
N LEU A 181 -19.69 8.46 0.79
CA LEU A 181 -19.49 7.01 0.73
C LEU A 181 -18.15 6.73 0.07
N ALA A 182 -17.31 5.96 0.75
CA ALA A 182 -16.06 5.45 0.21
C ALA A 182 -16.06 3.93 0.16
N CYS A 183 -15.33 3.32 -0.79
CA CYS A 183 -15.17 1.89 -0.92
C CYS A 183 -13.69 1.50 -0.99
N GLU A 184 -13.27 0.58 -0.14
CA GLU A 184 -11.97 -0.11 -0.20
C GLU A 184 -12.12 -1.43 -0.95
N PRO A 185 -11.68 -1.52 -2.22
CA PRO A 185 -11.78 -2.75 -3.00
C PRO A 185 -10.61 -3.70 -2.71
N GLY A 186 -10.66 -4.41 -1.59
CA GLY A 186 -9.66 -5.39 -1.20
C GLY A 186 -8.39 -4.77 -0.62
N GLY A 187 -8.27 -4.79 0.68
CA GLY A 187 -7.06 -4.37 1.41
C GLY A 187 -6.43 -5.56 2.13
N PHE A 188 -5.21 -5.38 2.65
CA PHE A 188 -4.52 -6.39 3.46
C PHE A 188 -5.08 -6.39 4.89
N PHE A 189 -6.33 -6.83 5.06
CA PHE A 189 -6.99 -6.72 6.34
C PHE A 189 -6.76 -7.96 7.19
N SER A 190 -6.46 -7.68 8.45
CA SER A 190 -6.64 -8.60 9.56
C SER A 190 -7.74 -8.07 10.47
N LYS A 191 -8.34 -8.93 11.28
CA LYS A 191 -9.39 -8.49 12.21
C LYS A 191 -8.91 -7.34 13.12
N PRO A 192 -7.70 -7.38 13.73
CA PRO A 192 -7.18 -6.25 14.52
C PRO A 192 -7.06 -4.95 13.72
N MET A 193 -6.67 -5.01 12.45
CA MET A 193 -6.60 -3.83 11.59
C MET A 193 -7.99 -3.29 11.28
N GLN A 194 -8.96 -4.17 10.99
CA GLN A 194 -10.35 -3.76 10.80
C GLN A 194 -10.94 -3.13 12.06
N ASP A 195 -10.61 -3.65 13.24
CA ASP A 195 -11.04 -3.06 14.50
C ASP A 195 -10.46 -1.66 14.72
N ALA A 196 -9.22 -1.43 14.34
CA ALA A 196 -8.62 -0.10 14.38
C ALA A 196 -9.30 0.88 13.40
N ILE A 197 -9.68 0.41 12.20
CA ILE A 197 -10.45 1.20 11.24
C ILE A 197 -11.86 1.51 11.81
N ASN A 198 -12.53 0.50 12.34
CA ASN A 198 -13.86 0.67 12.94
C ASN A 198 -13.83 1.69 14.10
N ALA A 199 -12.79 1.68 14.92
CA ALA A 199 -12.64 2.62 16.03
C ALA A 199 -12.63 4.10 15.59
N VAL A 200 -12.22 4.37 14.33
CA VAL A 200 -12.25 5.71 13.75
C VAL A 200 -13.49 5.91 12.88
N TYR A 201 -13.72 5.03 11.90
CA TYR A 201 -14.74 5.25 10.87
C TYR A 201 -16.16 4.88 11.29
N SER A 202 -16.35 4.17 12.40
CA SER A 202 -17.69 3.86 12.95
C SER A 202 -18.17 4.86 14.00
N ASP A 203 -17.38 5.89 14.32
CA ASP A 203 -17.84 6.96 15.21
C ASP A 203 -19.07 7.67 14.58
N THR A 204 -20.04 8.00 15.42
CA THR A 204 -21.28 8.66 14.96
C THR A 204 -21.03 10.04 14.36
N ARG A 205 -19.90 10.66 14.68
CA ARG A 205 -19.46 11.97 14.16
C ARG A 205 -18.78 11.86 12.80
N THR A 206 -18.34 10.65 12.38
CA THR A 206 -17.73 10.43 11.06
C THR A 206 -18.70 10.83 9.96
N PRO A 207 -18.31 11.75 9.05
CA PRO A 207 -19.25 12.37 8.11
C PRO A 207 -19.52 11.53 6.85
N PHE A 208 -19.01 10.30 6.78
CA PHE A 208 -19.18 9.41 5.63
C PHE A 208 -19.43 7.95 6.09
N ASN A 209 -19.83 7.14 5.13
CA ASN A 209 -19.90 5.69 5.27
C ASN A 209 -18.75 5.04 4.51
N HIS A 210 -18.29 3.85 4.95
CA HIS A 210 -17.20 3.16 4.30
C HIS A 210 -17.52 1.68 4.08
N CYS A 211 -17.51 1.24 2.83
CA CYS A 211 -17.66 -0.17 2.50
C CYS A 211 -16.33 -0.80 2.07
N PHE A 212 -16.25 -2.11 2.23
CA PHE A 212 -15.08 -2.92 1.90
C PHE A 212 -15.49 -4.08 1.00
N MET A 213 -14.60 -4.47 0.10
CA MET A 213 -14.64 -5.78 -0.57
C MET A 213 -13.60 -6.69 0.07
N ALA A 214 -13.90 -7.97 0.18
CA ALA A 214 -12.93 -8.94 0.67
C ALA A 214 -11.74 -9.07 -0.29
N ASP A 215 -10.52 -9.22 0.25
CA ASP A 215 -9.32 -9.51 -0.54
C ASP A 215 -9.29 -10.99 -0.96
N GLY A 216 -9.96 -11.29 -2.06
CA GLY A 216 -10.07 -12.65 -2.58
C GLY A 216 -8.72 -13.28 -2.93
N LYS A 217 -7.72 -12.50 -3.31
CA LYS A 217 -6.37 -12.99 -3.58
C LYS A 217 -5.73 -13.61 -2.32
N THR A 218 -5.77 -12.89 -1.21
CA THR A 218 -5.16 -13.37 0.04
C THR A 218 -5.86 -14.63 0.55
N PHE A 219 -7.19 -14.70 0.46
CA PHE A 219 -7.92 -15.90 0.85
C PHE A 219 -7.68 -17.09 -0.09
N ALA A 220 -7.54 -16.86 -1.40
CA ALA A 220 -7.16 -17.91 -2.34
C ALA A 220 -5.76 -18.47 -2.07
N ALA A 221 -4.80 -17.60 -1.74
CA ALA A 221 -3.45 -18.01 -1.38
C ALA A 221 -3.39 -18.83 -0.08
N ARG A 222 -4.28 -18.55 0.87
CA ARG A 222 -4.39 -19.31 2.14
C ARG A 222 -5.07 -20.66 1.98
N ASN A 223 -5.94 -20.81 1.00
CA ASN A 223 -6.75 -22.00 0.76
C ASN A 223 -6.53 -22.54 -0.66
N PRO A 224 -5.28 -22.87 -1.05
CA PRO A 224 -5.02 -23.42 -2.38
C PRO A 224 -5.68 -24.81 -2.46
N ASN A 225 -6.48 -25.07 -3.48
CA ASN A 225 -7.16 -26.34 -3.71
C ASN A 225 -8.29 -26.70 -2.72
N ASP A 226 -8.79 -25.76 -1.91
CA ASP A 226 -9.97 -25.95 -1.05
C ASP A 226 -10.98 -24.80 -1.25
N PRO A 227 -11.86 -24.91 -2.27
CA PRO A 227 -12.88 -23.89 -2.54
C PRO A 227 -13.82 -23.64 -1.37
N ALA A 228 -14.17 -24.69 -0.62
CA ALA A 228 -15.10 -24.57 0.51
C ALA A 228 -14.48 -23.76 1.67
N ALA A 229 -13.21 -24.00 1.98
CA ALA A 229 -12.46 -23.20 2.95
C ALA A 229 -12.27 -21.76 2.46
N LEU A 230 -11.94 -21.57 1.18
CA LEU A 230 -11.81 -20.24 0.57
C LEU A 230 -13.09 -19.41 0.76
N ILE A 231 -14.23 -19.95 0.42
CA ILE A 231 -15.52 -19.25 0.54
C ILE A 231 -15.87 -18.98 2.01
N ARG A 232 -15.74 -19.98 2.87
CA ARG A 232 -16.02 -19.84 4.31
C ARG A 232 -15.17 -18.74 4.95
N ASP A 233 -13.86 -18.74 4.69
CA ASP A 233 -12.94 -17.76 5.27
C ASP A 233 -13.19 -16.34 4.73
N THR A 234 -13.55 -16.23 3.44
CA THR A 234 -13.96 -14.96 2.84
C THR A 234 -15.26 -14.44 3.46
N GLN A 235 -16.23 -15.32 3.68
CA GLN A 235 -17.52 -14.92 4.29
C GLN A 235 -17.36 -14.42 5.74
N GLN A 236 -16.36 -14.90 6.47
CA GLN A 236 -16.11 -14.44 7.85
C GLN A 236 -15.89 -12.92 7.94
N VAL A 237 -15.26 -12.30 6.94
CA VAL A 237 -14.97 -10.87 6.97
C VAL A 237 -16.24 -10.02 6.89
N LEU A 238 -17.33 -10.54 6.40
CA LEU A 238 -18.60 -9.82 6.29
C LEU A 238 -19.12 -9.36 7.67
N SER A 239 -18.72 -10.07 8.73
CA SER A 239 -19.08 -9.74 10.13
C SER A 239 -18.12 -8.72 10.78
N TRP A 240 -17.07 -8.25 10.10
CA TRP A 240 -16.06 -7.40 10.71
C TRP A 240 -16.43 -5.91 10.72
N GLY A 241 -17.34 -5.50 9.85
CA GLY A 241 -17.80 -4.12 9.84
C GLY A 241 -18.64 -3.75 11.07
N GLN A 242 -18.66 -2.47 11.44
CA GLN A 242 -19.44 -1.92 12.57
C GLN A 242 -19.95 -0.53 12.20
N GLY A 243 -21.21 -0.25 12.58
CA GLY A 243 -21.80 1.08 12.43
C GLY A 243 -21.76 1.60 11.00
N ARG A 244 -20.89 2.55 10.71
CA ARG A 244 -20.73 3.16 9.39
C ARG A 244 -19.80 2.39 8.46
N THR A 245 -19.25 1.27 8.90
CA THR A 245 -18.40 0.40 8.09
C THR A 245 -19.08 -0.94 7.84
N TRP A 246 -18.96 -1.47 6.62
CA TRP A 246 -19.50 -2.80 6.27
C TRP A 246 -18.74 -3.41 5.10
N TYR A 247 -18.82 -4.72 4.94
CA TYR A 247 -18.36 -5.42 3.76
C TYR A 247 -19.48 -5.63 2.75
N LEU A 248 -19.15 -5.45 1.46
CA LEU A 248 -20.08 -5.75 0.38
C LEU A 248 -20.22 -7.28 0.24
N PRO A 249 -21.43 -7.83 0.41
CA PRO A 249 -21.66 -9.24 0.23
C PRO A 249 -21.50 -9.61 -1.26
N LYS A 250 -21.02 -10.82 -1.54
CA LYS A 250 -20.85 -11.36 -2.90
C LYS A 250 -19.93 -10.53 -3.82
N GLN A 251 -19.03 -9.78 -3.24
CA GLN A 251 -18.03 -9.01 -3.97
C GLN A 251 -16.64 -9.26 -3.37
N VAL A 252 -15.71 -9.60 -4.23
CA VAL A 252 -14.30 -9.81 -3.87
C VAL A 252 -13.41 -9.06 -4.84
N LYS A 253 -12.25 -8.66 -4.36
CA LYS A 253 -11.17 -8.12 -5.20
C LYS A 253 -10.18 -9.22 -5.53
N LEU A 254 -9.90 -9.41 -6.80
CA LEU A 254 -8.76 -10.18 -7.29
C LEU A 254 -7.75 -9.21 -7.92
N LEU A 255 -6.47 -9.44 -7.67
CA LEU A 255 -5.37 -8.67 -8.24
C LEU A 255 -4.63 -9.58 -9.22
N THR A 256 -4.77 -9.33 -10.52
CA THR A 256 -4.19 -10.18 -11.56
C THR A 256 -2.70 -9.91 -11.76
N ASP A 257 -2.34 -8.66 -11.96
CA ASP A 257 -1.03 -8.25 -12.46
C ASP A 257 -0.56 -6.95 -11.78
N GLY A 258 0.64 -6.53 -12.10
CA GLY A 258 1.33 -5.45 -11.45
C GLY A 258 0.77 -4.05 -11.76
N ALA A 259 1.27 -3.06 -11.03
CA ALA A 259 0.79 -1.69 -11.16
C ALA A 259 1.25 -1.05 -12.48
N ILE A 260 0.34 -0.35 -13.15
CA ILE A 260 0.66 0.42 -14.35
C ILE A 260 1.71 1.51 -14.07
N TYR A 261 1.68 2.14 -12.90
CA TYR A 261 2.67 3.16 -12.49
C TYR A 261 4.09 2.63 -12.36
N SER A 262 4.26 1.34 -12.09
CA SER A 262 5.55 0.67 -12.04
C SER A 262 5.93 0.02 -13.38
N GLN A 263 5.08 0.14 -14.42
CA GLN A 263 5.20 -0.58 -15.69
C GLN A 263 5.21 -2.11 -15.51
N LEU A 264 4.43 -2.60 -14.58
CA LEU A 264 4.33 -4.02 -14.27
C LEU A 264 2.97 -4.63 -14.63
N MET A 265 2.05 -3.84 -15.19
CA MET A 265 0.81 -4.35 -15.78
C MET A 265 1.15 -5.24 -17.01
N MET A 266 0.49 -6.38 -17.15
CA MET A 266 0.68 -7.30 -18.28
C MET A 266 0.13 -6.69 -19.56
N MET A 267 1.02 -6.15 -20.40
CA MET A 267 0.66 -5.62 -21.71
C MET A 267 0.75 -6.71 -22.77
N LYS A 268 -0.20 -6.72 -23.71
CA LYS A 268 -0.27 -7.72 -24.78
C LYS A 268 1.03 -7.82 -25.58
N ASP A 269 1.60 -6.69 -25.94
CA ASP A 269 2.78 -6.60 -26.79
C ASP A 269 4.06 -6.21 -26.02
N GLY A 270 3.99 -6.18 -24.67
CA GLY A 270 5.07 -5.69 -23.80
C GLY A 270 5.18 -4.17 -23.78
N TYR A 271 6.21 -3.69 -23.11
CA TYR A 271 6.55 -2.26 -23.03
C TYR A 271 7.56 -1.87 -24.12
N THR A 272 7.72 -0.58 -24.38
CA THR A 272 8.57 -0.07 -25.47
C THR A 272 10.05 -0.38 -25.32
N ASP A 273 10.52 -0.67 -24.13
CA ASP A 273 11.89 -1.10 -23.82
C ASP A 273 12.07 -2.62 -23.86
N GLY A 274 11.01 -3.36 -24.22
CA GLY A 274 11.03 -4.82 -24.39
C GLY A 274 10.76 -5.63 -23.13
N HIS A 275 10.55 -5.01 -21.95
CA HIS A 275 10.15 -5.78 -20.80
C HIS A 275 8.65 -6.11 -20.79
N HIS A 276 8.26 -7.08 -20.01
CA HIS A 276 6.88 -7.48 -19.79
C HIS A 276 6.46 -7.16 -18.33
N GLY A 277 5.15 -7.09 -18.09
CA GLY A 277 4.61 -6.95 -16.75
C GLY A 277 4.89 -8.18 -15.86
N ALA A 278 4.37 -8.15 -14.65
CA ALA A 278 4.49 -9.23 -13.69
C ALA A 278 3.11 -9.65 -13.17
N TRP A 279 2.87 -10.97 -13.07
CA TRP A 279 1.67 -11.49 -12.43
C TRP A 279 1.73 -11.28 -10.91
N ILE A 280 0.65 -10.80 -10.32
CA ILE A 280 0.41 -10.85 -8.86
C ILE A 280 -0.29 -12.18 -8.51
N MET A 281 -1.24 -12.60 -9.34
CA MET A 281 -1.81 -13.94 -9.29
C MET A 281 -1.46 -14.66 -10.59
N ASP A 282 -0.66 -15.69 -10.51
CA ASP A 282 -0.38 -16.52 -11.68
C ASP A 282 -1.70 -17.03 -12.30
N PRO A 283 -1.82 -17.12 -13.63
CA PRO A 283 -3.06 -17.49 -14.32
C PRO A 283 -3.78 -18.73 -13.76
N PRO A 284 -3.10 -19.83 -13.37
CA PRO A 284 -3.77 -20.96 -12.72
C PRO A 284 -4.39 -20.62 -11.37
N VAL A 285 -3.68 -19.83 -10.54
CA VAL A 285 -4.18 -19.39 -9.21
C VAL A 285 -5.36 -18.43 -9.38
N PHE A 286 -5.26 -17.50 -10.35
CA PHE A 286 -6.36 -16.62 -10.69
C PHE A 286 -7.59 -17.41 -11.15
N GLY A 287 -7.40 -18.36 -12.08
CA GLY A 287 -8.50 -19.20 -12.58
C GLY A 287 -9.20 -19.99 -11.46
N TYR A 288 -8.41 -20.57 -10.55
CA TYR A 288 -8.96 -21.25 -9.36
C TYR A 288 -9.79 -20.30 -8.49
N ALA A 289 -9.25 -19.15 -8.13
CA ALA A 289 -9.92 -18.17 -7.28
C ALA A 289 -11.20 -17.65 -7.96
N PHE A 290 -11.08 -17.24 -9.22
CA PHE A 290 -12.21 -16.71 -10.00
C PHE A 290 -13.36 -17.73 -10.06
N GLN A 291 -13.06 -18.99 -10.45
CA GLN A 291 -14.09 -20.02 -10.56
C GLN A 291 -14.74 -20.33 -9.20
N SER A 292 -13.92 -20.42 -8.14
CA SER A 292 -14.44 -20.71 -6.79
C SER A 292 -15.40 -19.62 -6.29
N TYR A 293 -15.09 -18.34 -6.54
CA TYR A 293 -15.96 -17.23 -6.16
C TYR A 293 -17.18 -17.09 -7.07
N TRP A 294 -17.04 -17.44 -8.35
CA TRP A 294 -18.16 -17.41 -9.31
C TRP A 294 -19.24 -18.44 -8.98
N ASP A 295 -18.84 -19.61 -8.54
CA ASP A 295 -19.74 -20.74 -8.25
C ASP A 295 -20.44 -20.59 -6.87
N ALA A 296 -20.02 -19.64 -6.00
CA ALA A 296 -20.54 -19.43 -4.64
C ALA A 296 -21.52 -18.25 -4.54
#